data_fe62f8cadea974807c6d5df4e4ab32f9
#
_entry.id   fe62f8cadea974807c6d5df4e4ab32f9
#
_cell.length_a   1.000
_cell.length_b   1.000
_cell.length_c   1.000
_cell.angle_alpha   90.00
_cell.angle_beta   90.00
_cell.angle_gamma   90.00
#
_symmetry.space_group_name_H-M   'P 1'
#
loop_
_entity.id
_entity.type
_entity.pdbx_description
1 polymer ?
#
loop_
_entity_poly.entity_id
_entity_poly.type
_entity_poly.pdbx_seq_one_letter_code
_entity_poly.pdbx_strand_id
1 'polypeptide(L)'
;RFQNHGFIKKDAVEQYAEELIKEYEECMETPGNPGLEELLGRMEHEKAWDYERKAKQILSQLKIRDFNQKVEHLSGGQLKRVALANVLITEPDLLILDEPTNHLDLDMTEWLEEYLNRGNLSLLMVTHDRYFLDRVCSEIIEIDNKQLYSYKGNYSYYLEKRQERIDATNAEIARANNLYRTELEWMRRMPQARGHKARYREEAFYDLEKVAK
;
A
#
# COMPACT_ATOMS: atom_id res chain seq x y z
N ARG A 1 -4.06 -18.61 10.89
CA ARG A 1 -4.58 -18.49 9.50
C ARG A 1 -4.02 -17.21 8.93
N PHE A 2 -2.83 -17.26 8.33
CA PHE A 2 -2.36 -16.19 7.48
C PHE A 2 -3.04 -16.36 6.12
N GLN A 3 -4.04 -15.53 5.86
CA GLN A 3 -4.61 -15.43 4.52
C GLN A 3 -3.57 -14.73 3.64
N ASN A 4 -3.21 -15.39 2.54
CA ASN A 4 -2.35 -14.90 1.48
C ASN A 4 -2.82 -13.52 1.03
N HIS A 5 -2.01 -12.50 1.32
CA HIS A 5 -2.16 -11.22 0.67
C HIS A 5 -1.54 -11.35 -0.71
N GLY A 6 -2.38 -11.33 -1.71
CA GLY A 6 -2.19 -11.15 -3.14
C GLY A 6 -0.82 -11.51 -3.75
N PHE A 7 -0.56 -12.80 -3.95
CA PHE A 7 0.58 -13.23 -4.73
C PHE A 7 0.25 -13.14 -6.22
N ILE A 8 0.92 -12.25 -6.90
CA ILE A 8 1.12 -12.34 -8.33
C ILE A 8 2.25 -13.36 -8.53
N LYS A 9 2.05 -14.28 -9.45
CA LYS A 9 2.87 -15.44 -9.77
C LYS A 9 4.37 -15.24 -9.50
N LYS A 10 4.95 -16.14 -8.67
CA LYS A 10 6.38 -16.39 -8.70
C LYS A 10 6.79 -16.67 -10.14
N ASP A 11 7.74 -15.93 -10.66
CA ASP A 11 8.30 -16.23 -11.97
C ASP A 11 8.86 -17.67 -11.96
N ALA A 12 8.62 -18.41 -13.03
CA ALA A 12 9.10 -19.79 -13.17
C ALA A 12 10.63 -19.89 -12.96
N VAL A 13 11.35 -18.80 -13.22
CA VAL A 13 12.79 -18.65 -13.02
C VAL A 13 13.16 -18.68 -11.53
N GLU A 14 12.38 -18.01 -10.66
CA GLU A 14 12.65 -18.00 -9.21
C GLU A 14 12.40 -19.36 -8.56
N GLN A 15 11.31 -20.04 -8.96
CA GLN A 15 11.04 -21.41 -8.51
C GLN A 15 12.15 -22.36 -8.91
N TYR A 16 12.66 -22.22 -10.13
CA TYR A 16 13.75 -23.05 -10.65
C TYR A 16 15.08 -22.77 -9.93
N ALA A 17 15.35 -21.50 -9.59
CA ALA A 17 16.54 -21.15 -8.80
C ALA A 17 16.49 -21.74 -7.38
N GLU A 18 15.32 -21.68 -6.71
CA GLU A 18 15.13 -22.30 -5.39
C GLU A 18 15.31 -23.83 -5.45
N GLU A 19 14.77 -24.48 -6.47
CA GLU A 19 14.93 -25.93 -6.69
C GLU A 19 16.42 -26.30 -6.92
N LEU A 20 17.13 -25.51 -7.73
CA LEU A 20 18.56 -25.72 -7.98
C LEU A 20 19.40 -25.55 -6.70
N ILE A 21 19.11 -24.55 -5.88
CA ILE A 21 19.81 -24.34 -4.60
C ILE A 21 19.58 -25.53 -3.67
N LYS A 22 18.35 -26.02 -3.60
CA LYS A 22 18.00 -27.17 -2.79
C LYS A 22 18.70 -28.45 -3.28
N GLU A 23 18.71 -28.71 -4.60
CA GLU A 23 19.47 -29.82 -5.21
C GLU A 23 20.97 -29.72 -4.88
N TYR A 24 21.52 -28.49 -4.87
CA TYR A 24 22.92 -28.26 -4.52
C TYR A 24 23.21 -28.58 -3.06
N GLU A 25 22.38 -28.12 -2.12
CA GLU A 25 22.50 -28.41 -0.69
C GLU A 25 22.45 -29.94 -0.45
N GLU A 26 21.49 -30.64 -1.07
CA GLU A 26 21.36 -32.09 -0.98
C GLU A 26 22.59 -32.83 -1.57
N CYS A 27 23.14 -32.32 -2.68
CA CYS A 27 24.36 -32.87 -3.29
C CYS A 27 25.60 -32.67 -2.42
N MET A 28 25.69 -31.54 -1.70
CA MET A 28 26.80 -31.25 -0.79
C MET A 28 26.81 -32.13 0.46
N GLU A 29 25.64 -32.63 0.90
CA GLU A 29 25.56 -33.60 2.00
C GLU A 29 26.13 -35.00 1.64
N THR A 30 26.28 -35.27 0.32
CA THR A 30 26.79 -36.57 -0.15
C THR A 30 28.17 -36.41 -0.79
N PRO A 31 29.28 -36.73 -0.08
CA PRO A 31 30.63 -36.59 -0.63
C PRO A 31 30.85 -37.46 -1.87
N GLY A 32 31.29 -36.83 -2.97
CA GLY A 32 31.64 -37.52 -4.20
C GLY A 32 30.49 -37.74 -5.20
N ASN A 33 29.42 -36.98 -5.10
CA ASN A 33 28.28 -37.04 -6.04
C ASN A 33 28.74 -36.62 -7.47
N PRO A 34 28.66 -37.50 -8.49
CA PRO A 34 29.13 -37.21 -9.85
C PRO A 34 28.29 -36.15 -10.58
N GLY A 35 27.10 -35.80 -10.07
CA GLY A 35 26.21 -34.76 -10.61
C GLY A 35 26.56 -33.32 -10.20
N LEU A 36 27.53 -33.14 -9.31
CA LEU A 36 27.83 -31.83 -8.73
C LEU A 36 28.35 -30.83 -9.79
N GLU A 37 29.19 -31.28 -10.76
CA GLU A 37 29.72 -30.39 -11.79
C GLU A 37 28.63 -29.92 -12.77
N GLU A 38 27.72 -30.79 -13.14
CA GLU A 38 26.58 -30.44 -13.99
C GLU A 38 25.63 -29.48 -13.30
N LEU A 39 25.39 -29.72 -12.02
CA LEU A 39 24.53 -28.87 -11.19
C LEU A 39 25.14 -27.47 -10.99
N LEU A 40 26.44 -27.37 -10.75
CA LEU A 40 27.15 -26.09 -10.64
C LEU A 40 27.05 -25.30 -11.96
N GLY A 41 27.21 -25.97 -13.12
CA GLY A 41 27.01 -25.34 -14.42
C GLY A 41 25.59 -24.79 -14.64
N ARG A 42 24.57 -25.52 -14.19
CA ARG A 42 23.17 -25.07 -14.22
C ARG A 42 22.94 -23.87 -13.28
N MET A 43 23.46 -23.91 -12.06
CA MET A 43 23.37 -22.82 -11.10
C MET A 43 24.01 -21.52 -11.59
N GLU A 44 25.15 -21.63 -12.27
CA GLU A 44 25.85 -20.48 -12.85
C GLU A 44 25.07 -19.90 -14.06
N HIS A 45 24.55 -20.74 -14.94
CA HIS A 45 23.74 -20.35 -16.08
C HIS A 45 22.45 -19.61 -15.65
N GLU A 46 21.77 -20.13 -14.64
CA GLU A 46 20.50 -19.59 -14.15
C GLU A 46 20.68 -18.48 -13.09
N LYS A 47 21.93 -18.08 -12.78
CA LYS A 47 22.25 -17.08 -11.76
C LYS A 47 21.69 -17.37 -10.36
N ALA A 48 21.55 -18.64 -10.01
CA ALA A 48 21.00 -19.08 -8.73
C ALA A 48 21.80 -18.53 -7.54
N TRP A 49 23.12 -18.39 -7.70
CA TRP A 49 24.00 -17.75 -6.71
C TRP A 49 23.68 -16.28 -6.46
N ASP A 50 23.25 -15.55 -7.48
CA ASP A 50 22.85 -14.15 -7.35
C ASP A 50 21.56 -14.04 -6.54
N TYR A 51 20.64 -14.97 -6.73
CA TYR A 51 19.40 -15.06 -5.97
C TYR A 51 19.67 -15.33 -4.47
N GLU A 52 20.50 -16.34 -4.17
CA GLU A 52 20.86 -16.67 -2.78
C GLU A 52 21.57 -15.49 -2.09
N ARG A 53 22.53 -14.86 -2.78
CA ARG A 53 23.24 -13.69 -2.27
C ARG A 53 22.30 -12.53 -1.96
N LYS A 54 21.36 -12.24 -2.87
CA LYS A 54 20.34 -11.22 -2.73
C LYS A 54 19.42 -11.54 -1.54
N ALA A 55 18.94 -12.77 -1.43
CA ALA A 55 18.11 -13.21 -0.33
C ALA A 55 18.82 -13.03 1.02
N LYS A 56 20.06 -13.47 1.14
CA LYS A 56 20.89 -13.28 2.35
C LYS A 56 21.11 -11.81 2.67
N GLN A 57 21.32 -10.97 1.65
CA GLN A 57 21.48 -9.52 1.83
C GLN A 57 20.20 -8.89 2.39
N ILE A 58 19.03 -9.14 1.81
CA ILE A 58 17.76 -8.60 2.27
C ILE A 58 17.44 -9.07 3.70
N LEU A 59 17.62 -10.35 3.99
CA LEU A 59 17.40 -10.91 5.32
C LEU A 59 18.35 -10.28 6.37
N SER A 60 19.61 -10.06 6.01
CA SER A 60 20.59 -9.40 6.89
C SER A 60 20.20 -7.95 7.18
N GLN A 61 19.73 -7.19 6.18
CA GLN A 61 19.27 -5.81 6.36
C GLN A 61 18.05 -5.73 7.27
N LEU A 62 17.17 -6.72 7.21
CA LEU A 62 16.03 -6.84 8.11
C LEU A 62 16.39 -7.51 9.46
N LYS A 63 17.71 -7.60 9.76
CA LYS A 63 18.26 -8.14 11.02
C LYS A 63 17.78 -9.54 11.35
N ILE A 64 17.59 -10.38 10.32
CA ILE A 64 17.34 -11.82 10.45
C ILE A 64 18.70 -12.48 10.28
N ARG A 65 19.25 -13.01 11.40
CA ARG A 65 20.63 -13.51 11.45
C ARG A 65 20.74 -15.02 11.41
N ASP A 66 19.73 -15.71 11.91
CA ASP A 66 19.69 -17.17 11.93
C ASP A 66 18.73 -17.66 10.85
N PHE A 67 19.31 -18.12 9.74
CA PHE A 67 18.57 -18.62 8.58
C PHE A 67 18.05 -20.03 8.79
N ASN A 68 18.59 -20.77 9.78
CA ASN A 68 18.17 -22.12 10.11
C ASN A 68 17.07 -22.16 11.18
N GLN A 69 16.69 -21.00 11.73
CA GLN A 69 15.65 -20.93 12.74
C GLN A 69 14.29 -21.30 12.13
N LYS A 70 13.60 -22.26 12.72
CA LYS A 70 12.26 -22.65 12.30
C LYS A 70 11.29 -21.47 12.49
N VAL A 71 10.38 -21.28 11.52
CA VAL A 71 9.36 -20.22 11.53
C VAL A 71 8.51 -20.24 12.79
N GLU A 72 8.25 -21.42 13.35
CA GLU A 72 7.50 -21.63 14.61
C GLU A 72 8.14 -20.96 15.83
N HIS A 73 9.45 -20.74 15.80
CA HIS A 73 10.20 -20.15 16.91
C HIS A 73 10.44 -18.63 16.73
N LEU A 74 9.93 -18.05 15.65
CA LEU A 74 10.07 -16.62 15.40
C LEU A 74 9.09 -15.82 16.27
N SER A 75 9.56 -14.67 16.78
CA SER A 75 8.66 -13.68 17.38
C SER A 75 7.73 -13.07 16.31
N GLY A 76 6.60 -12.51 16.73
CA GLY A 76 5.66 -11.87 15.79
C GLY A 76 6.30 -10.78 14.93
N GLY A 77 7.24 -10.00 15.49
CA GLY A 77 8.00 -8.99 14.75
C GLY A 77 8.99 -9.61 13.75
N GLN A 78 9.68 -10.70 14.14
CA GLN A 78 10.57 -11.43 13.23
C GLN A 78 9.77 -12.06 12.07
N LEU A 79 8.62 -12.64 12.36
CA LEU A 79 7.76 -13.24 11.34
C LEU A 79 7.31 -12.22 10.29
N LYS A 80 6.94 -11.01 10.72
CA LYS A 80 6.58 -9.92 9.80
C LYS A 80 7.77 -9.47 8.94
N ARG A 81 8.97 -9.39 9.52
CA ARG A 81 10.20 -9.07 8.79
C ARG A 81 10.57 -10.15 7.77
N VAL A 82 10.40 -11.42 8.12
CA VAL A 82 10.57 -12.55 7.18
C VAL A 82 9.56 -12.47 6.04
N ALA A 83 8.29 -12.18 6.35
CA ALA A 83 7.26 -12.01 5.33
C ALA A 83 7.58 -10.84 4.37
N LEU A 84 8.06 -9.71 4.91
CA LEU A 84 8.52 -8.57 4.10
C LEU A 84 9.73 -8.98 3.24
N ALA A 85 10.74 -9.64 3.82
CA ALA A 85 11.89 -10.14 3.07
C ALA A 85 11.48 -11.02 1.89
N ASN A 86 10.59 -11.97 2.12
CA ASN A 86 10.12 -12.88 1.07
C ASN A 86 9.49 -12.13 -0.11
N VAL A 87 8.67 -11.11 0.17
CA VAL A 87 8.04 -10.30 -0.89
C VAL A 87 9.07 -9.45 -1.63
N LEU A 88 10.08 -8.89 -0.93
CA LEU A 88 11.14 -8.09 -1.57
C LEU A 88 12.11 -8.93 -2.42
N ILE A 89 12.37 -10.18 -2.01
CA ILE A 89 13.22 -11.11 -2.77
C ILE A 89 12.58 -11.46 -4.10
N THR A 90 11.24 -11.58 -4.17
CA THR A 90 10.51 -11.95 -5.39
C THR A 90 10.39 -10.82 -6.43
N GLU A 91 10.79 -9.58 -6.12
CA GLU A 91 10.76 -8.42 -7.03
C GLU A 91 9.46 -8.31 -7.86
N PRO A 92 8.28 -8.23 -7.23
CA PRO A 92 7.03 -8.21 -7.97
C PRO A 92 6.85 -6.88 -8.73
N ASP A 93 6.13 -6.89 -9.85
CA ASP A 93 5.77 -5.66 -10.58
C ASP A 93 4.88 -4.73 -9.77
N LEU A 94 4.03 -5.29 -8.91
CA LEU A 94 3.16 -4.57 -7.98
C LEU A 94 3.36 -5.07 -6.55
N LEU A 95 3.78 -4.17 -5.67
CA LEU A 95 3.95 -4.41 -4.25
C LEU A 95 2.85 -3.73 -3.44
N ILE A 96 2.12 -4.51 -2.64
CA ILE A 96 1.09 -3.98 -1.74
C ILE A 96 1.55 -4.18 -0.31
N LEU A 97 1.73 -3.08 0.43
CA LEU A 97 2.20 -3.09 1.81
C LEU A 97 1.18 -2.43 2.75
N ASP A 98 0.92 -3.11 3.86
CA ASP A 98 0.09 -2.60 4.95
C ASP A 98 0.96 -2.40 6.19
N GLU A 99 1.15 -1.13 6.59
CA GLU A 99 1.97 -0.70 7.73
C GLU A 99 3.38 -1.35 7.74
N PRO A 100 4.18 -1.21 6.67
CA PRO A 100 5.45 -1.94 6.54
C PRO A 100 6.52 -1.49 7.55
N THR A 101 6.45 -0.28 8.07
CA THR A 101 7.40 0.26 9.06
C THR A 101 7.13 -0.26 10.48
N ASN A 102 5.96 -0.83 10.74
CA ASN A 102 5.68 -1.46 12.02
C ASN A 102 6.64 -2.62 12.25
N HIS A 103 7.34 -2.64 13.39
CA HIS A 103 8.36 -3.63 13.76
C HIS A 103 9.73 -3.49 13.07
N LEU A 104 9.95 -2.41 12.34
CA LEU A 104 11.26 -2.00 11.85
C LEU A 104 11.87 -0.96 12.80
N ASP A 105 13.16 -1.00 12.98
CA ASP A 105 13.91 0.10 13.59
C ASP A 105 14.31 1.14 12.51
N LEU A 106 14.96 2.21 12.94
CA LEU A 106 15.32 3.30 12.05
C LEU A 106 16.18 2.84 10.87
N ASP A 107 17.24 2.04 11.15
CA ASP A 107 18.18 1.57 10.13
C ASP A 107 17.46 0.71 9.07
N MET A 108 16.54 -0.18 9.52
CA MET A 108 15.75 -1.01 8.62
C MET A 108 14.76 -0.18 7.79
N THR A 109 14.17 0.85 8.40
CA THR A 109 13.23 1.76 7.72
C THR A 109 13.95 2.57 6.64
N GLU A 110 15.11 3.16 6.95
CA GLU A 110 15.93 3.90 5.98
C GLU A 110 16.39 3.00 4.82
N TRP A 111 16.82 1.78 5.13
CA TRP A 111 17.18 0.83 4.09
C TRP A 111 15.97 0.47 3.19
N LEU A 112 14.78 0.26 3.78
CA LEU A 112 13.56 -0.05 3.01
C LEU A 112 13.17 1.12 2.10
N GLU A 113 13.26 2.36 2.59
CA GLU A 113 13.06 3.57 1.76
C GLU A 113 13.97 3.58 0.54
N GLU A 114 15.28 3.33 0.75
CA GLU A 114 16.23 3.26 -0.34
C GLU A 114 15.94 2.12 -1.33
N TYR A 115 15.57 0.96 -0.81
CA TYR A 115 15.25 -0.20 -1.63
C TYR A 115 14.04 0.07 -2.54
N LEU A 116 12.95 0.62 -1.97
CA LEU A 116 11.73 0.93 -2.71
C LEU A 116 11.95 2.05 -3.75
N ASN A 117 12.78 3.03 -3.45
CA ASN A 117 13.09 4.13 -4.38
C ASN A 117 14.00 3.71 -5.54
N ARG A 118 14.82 2.68 -5.36
CA ARG A 118 15.70 2.16 -6.44
C ARG A 118 14.98 1.20 -7.38
N GLY A 119 13.91 0.57 -6.88
CA GLY A 119 13.15 -0.44 -7.63
C GLY A 119 12.28 0.19 -8.73
N ASN A 120 12.17 -0.51 -9.85
CA ASN A 120 11.23 -0.15 -10.92
C ASN A 120 9.90 -0.90 -10.72
N LEU A 121 9.31 -0.77 -9.51
CA LEU A 121 8.09 -1.46 -9.10
C LEU A 121 6.95 -0.47 -8.87
N SER A 122 5.73 -0.92 -9.06
CA SER A 122 4.54 -0.18 -8.64
C SER A 122 4.26 -0.47 -7.18
N LEU A 123 4.08 0.58 -6.37
CA LEU A 123 3.84 0.47 -4.92
C LEU A 123 2.46 0.98 -4.56
N LEU A 124 1.68 0.17 -3.85
CA LEU A 124 0.48 0.59 -3.14
C LEU A 124 0.70 0.34 -1.65
N MET A 125 0.61 1.40 -0.84
CA MET A 125 0.94 1.30 0.57
C MET A 125 -0.11 1.97 1.45
N VAL A 126 -0.38 1.35 2.60
CA VAL A 126 -1.13 1.95 3.71
C VAL A 126 -0.16 2.13 4.87
N THR A 127 -0.03 3.36 5.38
CA THR A 127 0.80 3.63 6.54
C THR A 127 0.39 4.90 7.28
N HIS A 128 0.74 4.98 8.56
CA HIS A 128 0.62 6.18 9.40
C HIS A 128 1.93 6.97 9.47
N ASP A 129 3.01 6.44 8.92
CA ASP A 129 4.33 7.09 8.91
C ASP A 129 4.42 8.13 7.79
N ARG A 130 4.26 9.41 8.17
CA ARG A 130 4.30 10.55 7.24
C ARG A 130 5.65 10.72 6.58
N TYR A 131 6.72 10.47 7.33
CA TYR A 131 8.09 10.63 6.82
C TYR A 131 8.40 9.57 5.76
N PHE A 132 7.96 8.34 6.01
CA PHE A 132 8.07 7.27 5.04
C PHE A 132 7.26 7.55 3.78
N LEU A 133 6.00 8.03 3.94
CA LEU A 133 5.16 8.45 2.81
C LEU A 133 5.84 9.50 1.93
N ASP A 134 6.37 10.55 2.54
CA ASP A 134 7.01 11.67 1.81
C ASP A 134 8.26 11.26 1.03
N ARG A 135 8.96 10.22 1.51
CA ARG A 135 10.20 9.75 0.88
C ARG A 135 9.98 8.71 -0.21
N VAL A 136 8.89 7.92 -0.12
CA VAL A 136 8.67 6.76 -0.99
C VAL A 136 7.54 6.97 -1.98
N CYS A 137 6.49 7.72 -1.61
CA CYS A 137 5.30 7.87 -2.43
C CYS A 137 5.25 9.20 -3.18
N SER A 138 4.81 9.14 -4.44
CA SER A 138 4.59 10.33 -5.29
C SER A 138 3.13 10.78 -5.33
N GLU A 139 2.22 9.93 -4.85
CA GLU A 139 0.78 10.17 -4.89
C GLU A 139 0.13 9.61 -3.61
N ILE A 140 -0.81 10.36 -3.05
CA ILE A 140 -1.59 9.96 -1.88
C ILE A 140 -3.05 9.80 -2.30
N ILE A 141 -3.65 8.66 -1.94
CA ILE A 141 -5.04 8.35 -2.19
C ILE A 141 -5.80 8.38 -0.87
N GLU A 142 -6.80 9.23 -0.78
CA GLU A 142 -7.71 9.32 0.38
C GLU A 142 -9.07 8.71 0.04
N ILE A 143 -9.58 7.87 0.94
CA ILE A 143 -10.95 7.37 0.89
C ILE A 143 -11.76 8.15 1.91
N ASP A 144 -12.71 8.98 1.44
CA ASP A 144 -13.58 9.77 2.31
C ASP A 144 -15.00 9.78 1.74
N ASN A 145 -16.00 9.57 2.59
CA ASN A 145 -17.42 9.54 2.21
C ASN A 145 -17.73 8.67 0.99
N LYS A 146 -17.11 7.48 0.88
CA LYS A 146 -17.24 6.52 -0.24
C LYS A 146 -16.71 7.07 -1.59
N GLN A 147 -15.90 8.11 -1.57
CA GLN A 147 -15.23 8.68 -2.72
C GLN A 147 -13.72 8.53 -2.58
N LEU A 148 -13.03 8.44 -3.71
CA LEU A 148 -11.59 8.41 -3.81
C LEU A 148 -11.09 9.78 -4.25
N TYR A 149 -10.13 10.32 -3.50
CA TYR A 149 -9.43 11.56 -3.83
C TYR A 149 -7.96 11.25 -4.00
N SER A 150 -7.37 11.70 -5.10
CA SER A 150 -5.97 11.52 -5.42
C SER A 150 -5.23 12.86 -5.35
N TYR A 151 -4.08 12.86 -4.69
CA TYR A 151 -3.23 14.03 -4.49
C TYR A 151 -1.81 13.70 -4.94
N LYS A 152 -1.37 14.29 -6.05
CA LYS A 152 0.00 14.14 -6.55
C LYS A 152 0.91 15.12 -5.84
N GLY A 153 1.79 14.60 -5.01
CA GLY A 153 2.71 15.40 -4.21
C GLY A 153 2.99 14.78 -2.85
N ASN A 154 3.66 15.55 -1.98
CA ASN A 154 4.02 15.12 -0.64
C ASN A 154 2.86 15.25 0.36
N TYR A 155 3.07 14.76 1.58
CA TYR A 155 2.06 14.75 2.64
C TYR A 155 1.59 16.18 3.03
N SER A 156 2.49 17.15 3.00
CA SER A 156 2.13 18.56 3.28
C SER A 156 1.19 19.12 2.23
N TYR A 157 1.44 18.84 0.95
CA TYR A 157 0.55 19.22 -0.16
C TYR A 157 -0.83 18.54 -0.03
N TYR A 158 -0.85 17.25 0.32
CA TYR A 158 -2.09 16.54 0.60
C TYR A 158 -2.91 17.22 1.69
N LEU A 159 -2.29 17.57 2.83
CA LEU A 159 -2.98 18.23 3.94
C LEU A 159 -3.59 19.58 3.53
N GLU A 160 -2.84 20.39 2.79
CA GLU A 160 -3.31 21.68 2.27
C GLU A 160 -4.53 21.48 1.37
N LYS A 161 -4.44 20.61 0.38
CA LYS A 161 -5.53 20.33 -0.57
C LYS A 161 -6.74 19.67 0.09
N ARG A 162 -6.51 18.81 1.05
CA ARG A 162 -7.59 18.25 1.87
C ARG A 162 -8.32 19.33 2.65
N GLN A 163 -7.60 20.27 3.26
CA GLN A 163 -8.20 21.37 4.01
C GLN A 163 -8.99 22.29 3.08
N GLU A 164 -8.45 22.69 1.94
CA GLU A 164 -9.17 23.47 0.91
C GLU A 164 -10.49 22.79 0.50
N ARG A 165 -10.46 21.46 0.27
CA ARG A 165 -11.66 20.68 -0.09
C ARG A 165 -12.71 20.72 1.01
N ILE A 166 -12.29 20.50 2.28
CA ILE A 166 -13.18 20.54 3.44
C ILE A 166 -13.82 21.93 3.60
N ASP A 167 -13.02 22.97 3.48
CA ASP A 167 -13.50 24.36 3.61
C ASP A 167 -14.47 24.72 2.49
N ALA A 168 -14.21 24.30 1.25
CA ALA A 168 -15.13 24.48 0.13
C ALA A 168 -16.47 23.77 0.37
N THR A 169 -16.42 22.51 0.83
CA THR A 169 -17.63 21.73 1.17
C THR A 169 -18.43 22.38 2.31
N ASN A 170 -17.75 22.83 3.37
CA ASN A 170 -18.39 23.52 4.49
C ASN A 170 -19.04 24.84 4.05
N ALA A 171 -18.39 25.58 3.15
CA ALA A 171 -18.95 26.82 2.60
C ALA A 171 -20.20 26.56 1.73
N GLU A 172 -20.22 25.46 0.97
CA GLU A 172 -21.40 25.05 0.20
C GLU A 172 -22.57 24.67 1.11
N ILE A 173 -22.30 23.86 2.13
CA ILE A 173 -23.29 23.48 3.14
C ILE A 173 -23.84 24.72 3.86
N ALA A 174 -22.96 25.66 4.24
CA ALA A 174 -23.38 26.90 4.88
C ALA A 174 -24.28 27.76 3.98
N ARG A 175 -23.97 27.86 2.68
CA ARG A 175 -24.81 28.55 1.67
C ARG A 175 -26.16 27.85 1.52
N ALA A 176 -26.17 26.51 1.40
CA ALA A 176 -27.39 25.72 1.30
C ALA A 176 -28.27 25.90 2.55
N ASN A 177 -27.68 25.87 3.73
CA ASN A 177 -28.40 26.10 4.99
C ASN A 177 -29.01 27.51 5.11
N ASN A 178 -28.27 28.53 4.68
CA ASN A 178 -28.78 29.90 4.67
C ASN A 178 -29.94 30.05 3.69
N LEU A 179 -29.80 29.47 2.49
CA LEU A 179 -30.86 29.48 1.49
C LEU A 179 -32.08 28.68 2.00
N TYR A 180 -31.87 27.52 2.59
CA TYR A 180 -32.93 26.70 3.18
C TYR A 180 -33.69 27.47 4.25
N ARG A 181 -33.03 28.21 5.17
CA ARG A 181 -33.67 29.05 6.15
C ARG A 181 -34.58 30.11 5.54
N THR A 182 -34.06 30.78 4.48
CA THR A 182 -34.81 31.82 3.78
C THR A 182 -36.04 31.23 3.08
N GLU A 183 -35.90 30.10 2.43
CA GLU A 183 -37.01 29.42 1.75
C GLU A 183 -38.01 28.82 2.77
N LEU A 184 -37.53 28.32 3.91
CA LEU A 184 -38.38 27.82 4.98
C LEU A 184 -39.25 28.95 5.60
N GLU A 185 -38.67 30.14 5.82
CA GLU A 185 -39.43 31.30 6.25
C GLU A 185 -40.48 31.72 5.25
N TRP A 186 -40.17 31.69 3.95
CA TRP A 186 -41.11 31.97 2.89
C TRP A 186 -42.24 30.93 2.87
N MET A 187 -41.96 29.65 2.98
CA MET A 187 -42.97 28.57 3.07
C MET A 187 -43.88 28.73 4.29
N ARG A 188 -43.37 29.12 5.46
CA ARG A 188 -44.13 29.33 6.69
C ARG A 188 -45.14 30.49 6.57
N ARG A 189 -44.90 31.49 5.72
CA ARG A 189 -45.82 32.63 5.48
C ARG A 189 -47.00 32.24 4.58
N MET A 190 -47.17 30.95 4.22
CA MET A 190 -48.25 30.45 3.37
C MET A 190 -48.46 31.32 2.15
N PRO A 191 -47.50 31.37 1.23
CA PRO A 191 -47.65 32.18 0.00
C PRO A 191 -48.84 31.64 -0.78
N GLN A 192 -49.79 32.55 -1.14
CA GLN A 192 -50.92 32.17 -2.00
C GLN A 192 -50.36 31.67 -3.35
N ALA A 193 -50.44 30.36 -3.55
CA ALA A 193 -49.92 29.71 -4.76
C ALA A 193 -50.76 30.06 -5.99
N ARG A 194 -50.58 31.27 -6.53
CA ARG A 194 -51.12 31.64 -7.81
C ARG A 194 -50.02 31.72 -8.86
N GLY A 195 -49.70 30.56 -9.45
CA GLY A 195 -48.88 30.51 -10.66
C GLY A 195 -47.74 29.47 -10.64
N HIS A 196 -47.23 29.14 -11.84
CA HIS A 196 -46.12 28.19 -12.07
C HIS A 196 -44.83 28.51 -11.29
N LYS A 197 -44.56 29.79 -10.98
CA LYS A 197 -43.38 30.22 -10.23
C LYS A 197 -43.38 29.77 -8.77
N ALA A 198 -44.56 29.68 -8.11
CA ALA A 198 -44.66 29.20 -6.75
C ALA A 198 -44.36 27.70 -6.65
N ARG A 199 -44.86 26.92 -7.60
CA ARG A 199 -44.64 25.48 -7.67
C ARG A 199 -43.18 25.10 -7.90
N TYR A 200 -42.50 25.77 -8.80
CA TYR A 200 -41.07 25.59 -9.06
C TYR A 200 -40.23 25.89 -7.81
N ARG A 201 -40.59 26.92 -7.06
CA ARG A 201 -39.90 27.30 -5.81
C ARG A 201 -40.14 26.27 -4.67
N GLU A 202 -41.34 25.68 -4.61
CA GLU A 202 -41.64 24.57 -3.69
C GLU A 202 -40.80 23.32 -4.03
N GLU A 203 -40.69 22.95 -5.31
CA GLU A 203 -39.85 21.84 -5.73
C GLU A 203 -38.37 22.08 -5.39
N ALA A 204 -37.85 23.28 -5.66
CA ALA A 204 -36.48 23.66 -5.32
C ALA A 204 -36.23 23.67 -3.79
N PHE A 205 -37.25 23.97 -2.96
CA PHE A 205 -37.12 23.87 -1.51
C PHE A 205 -36.87 22.44 -1.04
N TYR A 206 -37.60 21.44 -1.57
CA TYR A 206 -37.40 20.04 -1.21
C TYR A 206 -36.03 19.49 -1.65
N ASP A 207 -35.49 19.99 -2.75
CA ASP A 207 -34.14 19.61 -3.18
C ASP A 207 -33.05 20.24 -2.27
N LEU A 208 -33.24 21.49 -1.85
CA LEU A 208 -32.37 22.13 -0.85
C LEU A 208 -32.42 21.43 0.51
N GLU A 209 -33.58 20.92 0.93
CA GLU A 209 -33.73 20.20 2.18
C GLU A 209 -32.88 18.92 2.22
N LYS A 210 -32.69 18.23 1.08
CA LYS A 210 -31.85 17.02 0.98
C LYS A 210 -30.36 17.34 1.12
N VAL A 211 -29.93 18.53 0.71
CA VAL A 211 -28.53 18.97 0.79
C VAL A 211 -28.19 19.59 2.15
N ALA A 212 -29.18 20.21 2.81
CA ALA A 212 -29.01 20.90 4.07
C ALA A 212 -29.12 19.98 5.32
N LYS A 213 -29.63 18.77 5.16
CA LYS A 213 -29.70 17.71 6.19
C LYS A 213 -28.68 16.63 5.94
#